data_fa15be10de76b6bce21d376b6e60cc22
#
_entry.id   fa15be10de76b6bce21d376b6e60cc22
#
_cell.length_a   1.000
_cell.length_b   1.000
_cell.length_c   1.000
_cell.angle_alpha   90.00
_cell.angle_beta   90.00
_cell.angle_gamma   90.00
#
_symmetry.space_group_name_H-M   'P 1'
#
loop_
_entity.id
_entity.type
_entity.pdbx_description
1 polymer ?
#
loop_
_entity_poly.entity_id
_entity_poly.type
_entity_poly.pdbx_seq_one_letter_code
_entity_poly.pdbx_strand_id
1 'polypeptide(L)'
;MRDISKYEAFELSDQLVLDVYRVTGKFPKAEMFGLTGQMRRAAASIPMNLAEGAARAGAKEFAQFVNVAVGSCEEVRYQLHLAEALGYLTRVEQQTLDGKYESVKKMLAKLYGAVSREP
;
A
#
# COMPACT_ATOMS: atom_id res chain seq x y z
N MET A 1 21.30 -7.26 4.53
CA MET A 1 20.10 -6.55 4.95
C MET A 1 20.08 -5.15 4.33
N ARG A 2 18.94 -4.73 3.85
CA ARG A 2 18.77 -3.43 3.19
C ARG A 2 18.18 -2.42 4.15
N ASP A 3 18.54 -1.15 3.99
CA ASP A 3 17.94 -0.06 4.76
C ASP A 3 16.66 0.39 4.04
N ILE A 4 15.52 -0.09 4.53
CA ILE A 4 14.22 0.15 3.90
C ILE A 4 13.86 1.65 3.89
N SER A 5 14.39 2.43 4.83
CA SER A 5 14.07 3.85 4.91
C SER A 5 14.54 4.65 3.69
N LYS A 6 15.44 4.08 2.89
CA LYS A 6 15.97 4.73 1.69
C LYS A 6 15.12 4.51 0.45
N TYR A 7 14.06 3.71 0.55
CA TYR A 7 13.20 3.43 -0.61
C TYR A 7 11.98 4.35 -0.61
N GLU A 8 11.78 5.05 -1.72
CA GLU A 8 10.63 5.96 -1.87
C GLU A 8 9.30 5.24 -1.71
N ALA A 9 9.23 4.01 -2.22
CA ALA A 9 8.00 3.22 -2.10
C ALA A 9 7.63 2.96 -0.65
N PHE A 10 8.62 2.74 0.21
CA PHE A 10 8.36 2.57 1.64
C PHE A 10 7.89 3.88 2.26
N GLU A 11 8.60 4.96 2.02
CA GLU A 11 8.27 6.26 2.61
C GLU A 11 6.86 6.70 2.24
N LEU A 12 6.53 6.66 0.94
CA LEU A 12 5.22 7.10 0.50
C LEU A 12 4.11 6.15 0.99
N SER A 13 4.30 4.84 0.89
CA SER A 13 3.27 3.90 1.34
C SER A 13 3.05 3.98 2.84
N ASP A 14 4.11 4.27 3.61
CA ASP A 14 4.01 4.45 5.06
C ASP A 14 3.18 5.69 5.41
N GLN A 15 3.43 6.81 4.73
CA GLN A 15 2.63 8.03 4.91
C GLN A 15 1.16 7.78 4.56
N LEU A 16 0.90 7.01 3.51
CA LEU A 16 -0.46 6.72 3.07
C LEU A 16 -1.24 5.86 4.06
N VAL A 17 -0.57 5.07 4.90
CA VAL A 17 -1.25 4.34 5.99
C VAL A 17 -1.98 5.34 6.88
N LEU A 18 -1.33 6.44 7.24
CA LEU A 18 -1.94 7.46 8.10
C LEU A 18 -3.11 8.14 7.40
N ASP A 19 -2.99 8.38 6.10
CA ASP A 19 -4.10 8.95 5.32
C ASP A 19 -5.29 8.02 5.30
N VAL A 20 -5.07 6.72 5.13
CA VAL A 20 -6.14 5.72 5.14
C VAL A 20 -6.82 5.68 6.51
N TYR A 21 -6.05 5.70 7.60
CA TYR A 21 -6.63 5.74 8.93
C TYR A 21 -7.50 6.99 9.11
N ARG A 22 -7.02 8.12 8.62
CA ARG A 22 -7.76 9.39 8.75
C ARG A 22 -9.09 9.36 8.00
N VAL A 23 -9.07 8.96 6.73
CA VAL A 23 -10.32 8.98 5.94
C VAL A 23 -11.29 7.89 6.39
N THR A 24 -10.80 6.71 6.79
CA THR A 24 -11.68 5.63 7.25
C THR A 24 -12.26 5.91 8.63
N GLY A 25 -11.68 6.84 9.39
CA GLY A 25 -12.25 7.27 10.67
C GLY A 25 -13.63 7.88 10.52
N LYS A 26 -14.00 8.35 9.32
CA LYS A 26 -15.30 8.92 9.01
C LYS A 26 -16.30 7.89 8.49
N PHE A 27 -15.86 6.67 8.25
CA PHE A 27 -16.73 5.60 7.73
C PHE A 27 -17.75 5.19 8.78
N PRO A 28 -18.90 4.62 8.38
CA PRO A 28 -19.88 4.13 9.35
C PRO A 28 -19.26 3.13 10.32
N LYS A 29 -19.69 3.20 11.58
CA LYS A 29 -19.20 2.28 12.63
C LYS A 29 -19.43 0.83 12.27
N ALA A 30 -20.48 0.54 11.52
CA ALA A 30 -20.79 -0.82 11.08
C ALA A 30 -19.69 -1.41 10.19
N GLU A 31 -18.85 -0.56 9.59
CA GLU A 31 -17.76 -1.01 8.73
C GLU A 31 -16.44 -1.25 9.48
N MET A 32 -16.41 -1.05 10.79
CA MET A 32 -15.16 -1.17 11.55
C MET A 32 -14.48 -2.54 11.35
N PHE A 33 -15.26 -3.62 11.35
CA PHE A 33 -14.77 -4.97 11.11
C PHE A 33 -15.01 -5.44 9.67
N GLY A 34 -15.46 -4.55 8.81
CA GLY A 34 -15.62 -4.76 7.38
C GLY A 34 -14.62 -3.96 6.59
N LEU A 35 -15.14 -3.02 5.75
CA LEU A 35 -14.30 -2.26 4.82
C LEU A 35 -13.23 -1.44 5.54
N THR A 36 -13.56 -0.76 6.64
CA THR A 36 -12.59 0.03 7.40
C THR A 36 -11.38 -0.83 7.81
N GLY A 37 -11.64 -1.96 8.46
CA GLY A 37 -10.56 -2.83 8.92
C GLY A 37 -9.75 -3.40 7.78
N GLN A 38 -10.42 -3.80 6.69
CA GLN A 38 -9.73 -4.37 5.52
C GLN A 38 -8.84 -3.33 4.84
N MET A 39 -9.31 -2.09 4.68
CA MET A 39 -8.52 -1.02 4.08
C MET A 39 -7.27 -0.72 4.91
N ARG A 40 -7.44 -0.65 6.22
CA ARG A 40 -6.31 -0.38 7.13
C ARG A 40 -5.27 -1.49 7.06
N ARG A 41 -5.71 -2.75 7.03
CA ARG A 41 -4.79 -3.88 6.91
C ARG A 41 -4.08 -3.89 5.56
N ALA A 42 -4.80 -3.65 4.47
CA ALA A 42 -4.21 -3.63 3.13
C ALA A 42 -3.20 -2.49 3.00
N ALA A 43 -3.54 -1.29 3.49
CA ALA A 43 -2.62 -0.16 3.45
C ALA A 43 -1.35 -0.45 4.23
N ALA A 44 -1.47 -0.95 5.47
CA ALA A 44 -0.32 -1.25 6.31
C ALA A 44 0.53 -2.38 5.74
N SER A 45 -0.07 -3.33 5.01
CA SER A 45 0.67 -4.46 4.48
C SER A 45 1.71 -4.06 3.43
N ILE A 46 1.56 -2.89 2.78
CA ILE A 46 2.53 -2.43 1.79
C ILE A 46 3.89 -2.14 2.47
N PRO A 47 3.97 -1.18 3.40
CA PRO A 47 5.26 -0.94 4.06
C PRO A 47 5.72 -2.12 4.92
N MET A 48 4.81 -2.90 5.51
CA MET A 48 5.17 -4.08 6.29
C MET A 48 5.89 -5.12 5.44
N ASN A 49 5.38 -5.41 4.24
CA ASN A 49 6.02 -6.37 3.34
C ASN A 49 7.36 -5.85 2.82
N LEU A 50 7.47 -4.56 2.55
CA LEU A 50 8.74 -3.97 2.13
C LEU A 50 9.78 -4.10 3.23
N ALA A 51 9.41 -3.78 4.48
CA ALA A 51 10.31 -3.88 5.62
C ALA A 51 10.73 -5.32 5.87
N GLU A 52 9.78 -6.24 5.81
CA GLU A 52 10.08 -7.66 6.03
C GLU A 52 10.99 -8.20 4.93
N GLY A 53 10.71 -7.86 3.68
CA GLY A 53 11.54 -8.30 2.55
C GLY A 53 12.96 -7.74 2.61
N ALA A 54 13.10 -6.48 3.02
CA ALA A 54 14.42 -5.84 3.17
C ALA A 54 15.27 -6.51 4.24
N ALA A 55 14.64 -7.13 5.24
CA ALA A 55 15.35 -7.84 6.30
C ALA A 55 15.81 -9.25 5.88
N ARG A 56 15.33 -9.75 4.74
CA ARG A 56 15.72 -11.07 4.23
C ARG A 56 17.13 -11.03 3.63
N ALA A 57 17.77 -12.20 3.59
CA ALA A 57 19.18 -12.29 3.16
C ALA A 57 19.38 -12.12 1.66
N GLY A 58 18.39 -12.48 0.84
CA GLY A 58 18.58 -12.54 -0.62
C GLY A 58 17.66 -11.64 -1.41
N ALA A 59 18.12 -11.25 -2.59
CA ALA A 59 17.36 -10.43 -3.53
C ALA A 59 16.09 -11.13 -3.99
N LYS A 60 16.14 -12.44 -4.19
CA LYS A 60 14.99 -13.21 -4.64
C LYS A 60 13.84 -13.13 -3.63
N GLU A 61 14.15 -13.28 -2.34
CA GLU A 61 13.12 -13.17 -1.30
C GLU A 61 12.59 -11.75 -1.21
N PHE A 62 13.47 -10.75 -1.29
CA PHE A 62 13.03 -9.36 -1.26
C PHE A 62 12.08 -9.09 -2.42
N ALA A 63 12.40 -9.56 -3.63
CA ALA A 63 11.53 -9.39 -4.79
C ALA A 63 10.14 -10.00 -4.56
N GLN A 64 10.07 -11.15 -3.90
CA GLN A 64 8.79 -11.78 -3.58
C GLN A 64 7.94 -10.90 -2.66
N PHE A 65 8.56 -10.32 -1.63
CA PHE A 65 7.85 -9.41 -0.72
C PHE A 65 7.42 -8.12 -1.43
N VAL A 66 8.25 -7.60 -2.33
CA VAL A 66 7.87 -6.45 -3.16
C VAL A 66 6.64 -6.78 -3.99
N ASN A 67 6.60 -7.98 -4.57
CA ASN A 67 5.46 -8.41 -5.38
C ASN A 67 4.17 -8.53 -4.53
N VAL A 68 4.28 -9.02 -3.30
CA VAL A 68 3.13 -9.03 -2.38
C VAL A 68 2.64 -7.61 -2.12
N ALA A 69 3.55 -6.66 -1.93
CA ALA A 69 3.20 -5.26 -1.74
C ALA A 69 2.44 -4.69 -2.95
N VAL A 70 2.80 -5.10 -4.17
CA VAL A 70 2.07 -4.69 -5.38
C VAL A 70 0.60 -5.14 -5.29
N GLY A 71 0.37 -6.39 -4.91
CA GLY A 71 -1.00 -6.92 -4.74
C GLY A 71 -1.78 -6.15 -3.68
N SER A 72 -1.14 -5.83 -2.56
CA SER A 72 -1.77 -5.04 -1.50
C SER A 72 -2.12 -3.64 -1.99
N CYS A 73 -1.27 -3.04 -2.82
CA CYS A 73 -1.51 -1.73 -3.41
C CYS A 73 -2.77 -1.75 -4.29
N GLU A 74 -2.90 -2.77 -5.14
CA GLU A 74 -4.10 -2.92 -5.97
C GLU A 74 -5.34 -3.16 -5.13
N GLU A 75 -5.21 -3.87 -4.03
CA GLU A 75 -6.32 -4.09 -3.11
C GLU A 75 -6.82 -2.77 -2.52
N VAL A 76 -5.90 -1.90 -2.06
CA VAL A 76 -6.29 -0.58 -1.54
C VAL A 76 -6.96 0.25 -2.62
N ARG A 77 -6.46 0.22 -3.84
CA ARG A 77 -7.05 0.99 -4.94
C ARG A 77 -8.48 0.56 -5.22
N TYR A 78 -8.73 -0.75 -5.21
CA TYR A 78 -10.10 -1.25 -5.37
C TYR A 78 -10.98 -0.80 -4.19
N GLN A 79 -10.47 -0.89 -2.97
CA GLN A 79 -11.23 -0.50 -1.77
C GLN A 79 -11.58 0.99 -1.80
N LEU A 80 -10.68 1.83 -2.30
CA LEU A 80 -10.96 3.27 -2.48
C LEU A 80 -12.11 3.48 -3.45
N HIS A 81 -12.10 2.74 -4.56
CA HIS A 81 -13.19 2.77 -5.53
C HIS A 81 -14.52 2.36 -4.88
N LEU A 82 -14.50 1.27 -4.12
CA LEU A 82 -15.70 0.76 -3.45
C LEU A 82 -16.22 1.76 -2.42
N ALA A 83 -15.32 2.36 -1.64
CA ALA A 83 -15.71 3.33 -0.61
C ALA A 83 -16.38 4.56 -1.24
N GLU A 84 -15.89 5.03 -2.38
CA GLU A 84 -16.53 6.16 -3.09
C GLU A 84 -17.90 5.74 -3.61
N ALA A 85 -18.01 4.55 -4.19
CA ALA A 85 -19.27 4.03 -4.71
C ALA A 85 -20.33 3.89 -3.61
N LEU A 86 -19.90 3.56 -2.37
CA LEU A 86 -20.80 3.44 -1.23
C LEU A 86 -21.11 4.81 -0.57
N GLY A 87 -20.47 5.88 -1.05
CA GLY A 87 -20.69 7.22 -0.51
C GLY A 87 -19.89 7.52 0.75
N TYR A 88 -18.90 6.70 1.09
CA TYR A 88 -18.06 6.91 2.27
C TYR A 88 -16.90 7.88 2.02
N LEU A 89 -16.49 8.02 0.77
CA LEU A 89 -15.48 8.99 0.32
C LEU A 89 -16.08 9.86 -0.76
N THR A 90 -15.67 11.11 -0.83
CA THR A 90 -15.98 11.95 -1.99
C THR A 90 -15.13 11.49 -3.17
N ARG A 91 -15.56 11.87 -4.39
CA ARG A 91 -14.77 11.58 -5.58
C ARG A 91 -13.38 12.20 -5.50
N VAL A 92 -13.27 13.43 -4.97
CA VAL A 92 -11.99 14.11 -4.83
C VAL A 92 -11.06 13.35 -3.90
N GLU A 93 -11.58 12.91 -2.74
CA GLU A 93 -10.79 12.11 -1.80
C GLU A 93 -10.31 10.81 -2.44
N GLN A 94 -11.21 10.12 -3.13
CA GLN A 94 -10.89 8.88 -3.81
C GLN A 94 -9.80 9.09 -4.87
N GLN A 95 -9.97 10.08 -5.73
CA GLN A 95 -9.01 10.33 -6.81
C GLN A 95 -7.65 10.76 -6.27
N THR A 96 -7.62 11.58 -5.23
CA THR A 96 -6.38 12.05 -4.62
C THR A 96 -5.58 10.87 -4.05
N LEU A 97 -6.24 10.01 -3.29
CA LEU A 97 -5.58 8.85 -2.70
C LEU A 97 -5.19 7.82 -3.76
N ASP A 98 -6.09 7.54 -4.70
CA ASP A 98 -5.79 6.58 -5.77
C ASP A 98 -4.59 7.02 -6.61
N GLY A 99 -4.46 8.32 -6.89
CA GLY A 99 -3.30 8.84 -7.62
C GLY A 99 -2.00 8.61 -6.87
N LYS A 100 -2.01 8.77 -5.55
CA LYS A 100 -0.83 8.49 -4.73
C LYS A 100 -0.50 7.00 -4.71
N TYR A 101 -1.51 6.13 -4.63
CA TYR A 101 -1.29 4.69 -4.71
C TYR A 101 -0.83 4.25 -6.09
N GLU A 102 -1.27 4.91 -7.14
CA GLU A 102 -0.74 4.66 -8.48
C GLU A 102 0.76 4.96 -8.52
N SER A 103 1.20 6.05 -7.89
CA SER A 103 2.63 6.36 -7.78
C SER A 103 3.38 5.27 -7.01
N VAL A 104 2.82 4.77 -5.91
CA VAL A 104 3.40 3.65 -5.16
C VAL A 104 3.55 2.43 -6.05
N LYS A 105 2.50 2.11 -6.81
CA LYS A 105 2.51 0.96 -7.72
C LYS A 105 3.66 1.06 -8.73
N LYS A 106 3.85 2.25 -9.32
CA LYS A 106 4.93 2.48 -10.28
C LYS A 106 6.30 2.33 -9.62
N MET A 107 6.46 2.85 -8.41
CA MET A 107 7.69 2.71 -7.63
C MET A 107 7.98 1.24 -7.31
N LEU A 108 6.94 0.48 -6.92
CA LEU A 108 7.07 -0.94 -6.59
C LEU A 108 7.44 -1.76 -7.83
N ALA A 109 6.84 -1.45 -8.99
CA ALA A 109 7.16 -2.15 -10.23
C ALA A 109 8.62 -1.93 -10.64
N LYS A 110 9.10 -0.69 -10.50
CA LYS A 110 10.48 -0.35 -10.78
C LYS A 110 11.43 -1.06 -9.80
N LEU A 111 11.08 -1.07 -8.52
CA LEU A 111 11.86 -1.74 -7.49
C LEU A 111 11.91 -3.25 -7.74
N TYR A 112 10.77 -3.86 -8.05
CA TYR A 112 10.70 -5.28 -8.37
C TYR A 112 11.64 -5.62 -9.53
N GLY A 113 11.58 -4.83 -10.60
CA GLY A 113 12.43 -5.03 -11.76
C GLY A 113 13.92 -4.93 -11.43
N ALA A 114 14.29 -3.94 -10.61
CA ALA A 114 15.69 -3.76 -10.22
C ALA A 114 16.20 -4.89 -9.33
N VAL A 115 15.40 -5.27 -8.31
CA VAL A 115 15.80 -6.30 -7.34
C VAL A 115 15.84 -7.68 -7.99
N SER A 116 14.88 -8.00 -8.85
CA SER A 116 14.83 -9.32 -9.49
C SER A 116 15.97 -9.56 -10.48
N ARG A 117 16.69 -8.49 -10.89
CA ARG A 117 17.88 -8.62 -11.74
C ARG A 117 19.18 -8.75 -10.95
N GLU A 118 19.14 -8.64 -9.64
CA GLU A 118 20.35 -8.81 -8.82
C GLU A 118 20.79 -10.26 -8.81
N PRO A 119 22.13 -10.51 -8.77
CA PRO A 119 22.68 -11.86 -8.74
C PRO A 119 22.27 -12.64 -7.49
#